data_b58fba020b259657b0d947d88b7c832a
#
_entry.id   b58fba020b259657b0d947d88b7c832a
#
_cell.length_a   1.000
_cell.length_b   1.000
_cell.length_c   1.000
_cell.angle_alpha   90.00
_cell.angle_beta   90.00
_cell.angle_gamma   90.00
#
_symmetry.space_group_name_H-M   'P 1'
#
loop_
_entity.id
_entity.type
_entity.pdbx_description
1 polymer ?
#
loop_
_entity_poly.entity_id
_entity_poly.type
_entity_poly.pdbx_seq_one_letter_code
_entity_poly.pdbx_strand_id
1 'polypeptide(L)'
;MTSPKNKYYLGIAAIAALALGFWLVRDIVATVKGKQNATGSGGPRPHIQFDRPNAPSKAPWRHDSRKAPGIDEILFGLPGERIVRFQDEEGYRAFLARVGETKIRVLGRLDNLRAVRIGFDDREDLDGLLEDESAPNFRVSIPDLPQVGAQPGAIGFGRTTLEWLGVTTDNSDWGEGVRIAMLDTGVGQHETLGSRVREIDLVSSRQPSSTEIHGHGTAVAALMVGRDGISQGIVPAADLLSIRIADENGSSNSFLLAEGIVRAVDEGAQIINISMASYGDSLLVQDAVAYAGEKQVLIVASAGNEGYTVPAYPAAYENVIAVGAVDAAGQHLAFSNTGDSIDVAAPGFEVLAAWPGEEYTSFTGTSAAAPLVAGALGAALTETQSGQLLPLQAQSILESNLNASGAPGHDPFYGGGTLDVDRMVNAYTDGRFDLAVASNWYQEPGPDDVVGTLQVTVQNQGTEAISGASVDVIINDDIFSMGLPLLQEGGSHVVSLPVNEPEDNQQIAIRSSINLNGNQDRDPGNNVLAGNIGLIDDPLQSEEGIPVSD
;
A
#
# COMPACT_ATOMS: atom_id res chain seq x y z
N MET A 1 -2.45 55.04 3.87
CA MET A 1 -2.25 54.27 5.12
C MET A 1 -3.45 53.32 5.26
N THR A 2 -3.38 52.14 4.68
CA THR A 2 -4.45 51.13 4.73
C THR A 2 -4.05 50.06 5.75
N SER A 3 -4.93 49.85 6.70
CA SER A 3 -4.81 49.00 7.88
C SER A 3 -4.57 47.51 7.54
N PRO A 4 -3.72 46.78 8.27
CA PRO A 4 -3.38 45.38 7.99
C PRO A 4 -4.45 44.34 8.41
N LYS A 5 -5.65 44.77 8.78
CA LYS A 5 -6.71 43.89 9.32
C LYS A 5 -7.48 43.06 8.26
N ASN A 6 -7.37 43.37 6.96
CA ASN A 6 -8.16 42.70 5.95
C ASN A 6 -7.53 41.42 5.35
N LYS A 7 -6.28 41.08 5.68
CA LYS A 7 -5.65 39.86 5.16
C LYS A 7 -6.00 38.58 5.96
N TYR A 8 -6.40 38.74 7.22
CA TYR A 8 -6.73 37.57 8.06
C TYR A 8 -8.15 37.02 7.84
N TYR A 9 -9.09 37.88 7.38
CA TYR A 9 -10.47 37.42 7.12
C TYR A 9 -10.64 36.63 5.83
N LEU A 10 -9.77 36.80 4.83
CA LEU A 10 -9.81 35.99 3.60
C LEU A 10 -9.25 34.57 3.81
N GLY A 11 -8.26 34.41 4.69
CA GLY A 11 -7.71 33.10 5.04
C GLY A 11 -8.69 32.21 5.81
N ILE A 12 -9.43 32.78 6.75
CA ILE A 12 -10.40 32.05 7.57
C ILE A 12 -11.64 31.67 6.75
N ALA A 13 -12.07 32.49 5.81
CA ALA A 13 -13.18 32.16 4.90
C ALA A 13 -12.83 31.04 3.92
N ALA A 14 -11.59 30.96 3.45
CA ALA A 14 -11.11 29.87 2.57
C ALA A 14 -11.00 28.52 3.32
N ILE A 15 -10.52 28.54 4.56
CA ILE A 15 -10.42 27.33 5.41
C ILE A 15 -11.83 26.85 5.80
N ALA A 16 -12.76 27.75 6.11
CA ALA A 16 -14.16 27.39 6.41
C ALA A 16 -14.89 26.83 5.17
N ALA A 17 -14.58 27.31 3.97
CA ALA A 17 -15.16 26.79 2.73
C ALA A 17 -14.61 25.38 2.39
N LEU A 18 -13.34 25.11 2.65
CA LEU A 18 -12.73 23.79 2.50
C LEU A 18 -13.28 22.79 3.53
N ALA A 19 -13.44 23.19 4.78
CA ALA A 19 -14.04 22.34 5.82
C ALA A 19 -15.51 22.02 5.56
N LEU A 20 -16.30 22.97 5.03
CA LEU A 20 -17.70 22.74 4.61
C LEU A 20 -17.78 21.84 3.39
N GLY A 21 -16.86 21.94 2.44
CA GLY A 21 -16.75 21.04 1.30
C GLY A 21 -16.47 19.60 1.72
N PHE A 22 -15.56 19.40 2.65
CA PHE A 22 -15.21 18.10 3.22
C PHE A 22 -16.39 17.47 3.99
N TRP A 23 -17.14 18.25 4.73
CA TRP A 23 -18.30 17.76 5.48
C TRP A 23 -19.46 17.37 4.56
N LEU A 24 -19.69 18.12 3.48
CA LEU A 24 -20.71 17.80 2.48
C LEU A 24 -20.41 16.51 1.70
N VAL A 25 -19.14 16.26 1.39
CA VAL A 25 -18.71 15.03 0.70
C VAL A 25 -18.87 13.82 1.60
N ARG A 26 -18.56 13.93 2.90
CA ARG A 26 -18.77 12.85 3.87
C ARG A 26 -20.23 12.45 3.99
N ASP A 27 -21.16 13.42 4.01
CA ASP A 27 -22.60 13.15 4.11
C ASP A 27 -23.18 12.59 2.79
N ILE A 28 -22.65 12.96 1.63
CA ILE A 28 -23.05 12.39 0.34
C ILE A 28 -22.62 10.92 0.25
N VAL A 29 -21.40 10.58 0.65
CA VAL A 29 -20.90 9.19 0.67
C VAL A 29 -21.70 8.34 1.66
N ALA A 30 -22.02 8.86 2.85
CA ALA A 30 -22.87 8.17 3.83
C ALA A 30 -24.30 7.95 3.32
N THR A 31 -24.86 8.92 2.58
CA THR A 31 -26.24 8.83 2.04
C THR A 31 -26.33 7.85 0.87
N VAL A 32 -25.29 7.70 0.07
CA VAL A 32 -25.23 6.69 -1.02
C VAL A 32 -25.10 5.28 -0.45
N LYS A 33 -24.28 5.08 0.60
CA LYS A 33 -24.18 3.78 1.29
C LYS A 33 -25.48 3.36 2.00
N GLY A 34 -26.22 4.29 2.58
CA GLY A 34 -27.50 4.00 3.25
C GLY A 34 -28.65 3.58 2.32
N LYS A 35 -28.54 3.80 1.01
CA LYS A 35 -29.58 3.39 0.03
C LYS A 35 -29.32 2.02 -0.62
N GLN A 36 -28.16 1.42 -0.46
CA GLN A 36 -27.85 0.10 -1.01
C GLN A 36 -28.20 -1.07 -0.06
N ASN A 37 -28.45 -0.82 1.22
CA ASN A 37 -28.71 -1.87 2.22
C ASN A 37 -30.20 -2.16 2.53
N ALA A 38 -31.12 -1.72 1.67
CA ALA A 38 -32.54 -1.97 1.87
C ALA A 38 -33.16 -2.66 0.65
N THR A 39 -32.86 -3.95 0.42
CA THR A 39 -33.78 -4.93 -0.17
C THR A 39 -33.17 -6.33 -0.22
N GLY A 40 -33.84 -7.35 0.38
CA GLY A 40 -33.79 -8.70 -0.15
C GLY A 40 -33.38 -9.83 0.79
N SER A 41 -34.36 -10.38 1.42
CA SER A 41 -34.63 -11.76 1.85
C SER A 41 -33.62 -12.87 1.48
N GLY A 42 -33.30 -13.69 2.49
CA GLY A 42 -32.43 -14.85 2.44
C GLY A 42 -32.87 -16.01 1.54
N GLY A 43 -31.88 -16.64 0.94
CA GLY A 43 -31.91 -17.96 0.34
C GLY A 43 -30.48 -18.53 0.33
N PRO A 44 -30.31 -19.88 0.36
CA PRO A 44 -29.00 -20.52 0.49
C PRO A 44 -28.12 -20.20 -0.72
N ARG A 45 -26.88 -19.77 -0.46
CA ARG A 45 -25.89 -19.44 -1.51
C ARG A 45 -25.34 -20.73 -2.13
N PRO A 46 -25.35 -20.87 -3.47
CA PRO A 46 -24.68 -21.96 -4.15
C PRO A 46 -23.14 -21.75 -4.13
N HIS A 47 -22.42 -22.85 -4.02
CA HIS A 47 -20.97 -22.91 -4.28
C HIS A 47 -20.68 -22.32 -5.65
N ILE A 48 -19.89 -21.26 -5.71
CA ILE A 48 -19.39 -20.70 -6.98
C ILE A 48 -17.99 -21.25 -7.20
N GLN A 49 -17.88 -22.08 -8.19
CA GLN A 49 -16.65 -22.53 -8.79
C GLN A 49 -16.15 -21.36 -9.65
N PHE A 50 -14.96 -20.82 -9.35
CA PHE A 50 -14.37 -19.74 -10.14
C PHE A 50 -13.82 -20.30 -11.45
N ASP A 51 -14.65 -20.28 -12.50
CA ASP A 51 -14.15 -20.24 -13.87
C ASP A 51 -13.63 -18.80 -14.12
N ARG A 52 -12.36 -18.69 -14.53
CA ARG A 52 -11.78 -17.40 -14.93
C ARG A 52 -12.63 -16.80 -16.04
N PRO A 53 -13.24 -15.63 -15.88
CA PRO A 53 -13.89 -14.96 -16.99
C PRO A 53 -12.79 -14.50 -17.95
N ASN A 54 -12.96 -14.85 -19.23
CA ASN A 54 -12.23 -14.22 -20.32
C ASN A 54 -12.30 -12.70 -20.16
N ALA A 55 -11.17 -12.03 -20.39
CA ALA A 55 -11.08 -10.59 -20.36
C ALA A 55 -12.30 -9.94 -21.04
N PRO A 56 -12.97 -8.97 -20.40
CA PRO A 56 -14.15 -8.34 -21.01
C PRO A 56 -13.74 -7.69 -22.31
N SER A 57 -14.42 -8.08 -23.38
CA SER A 57 -14.33 -7.46 -24.68
C SER A 57 -14.60 -5.95 -24.52
N LYS A 58 -13.67 -5.14 -25.00
CA LYS A 58 -13.67 -3.69 -25.06
C LYS A 58 -15.08 -3.10 -25.24
N ALA A 59 -15.65 -2.55 -24.17
CA ALA A 59 -16.74 -1.60 -24.29
C ALA A 59 -16.12 -0.21 -24.51
N PRO A 60 -16.46 0.51 -25.60
CA PRO A 60 -15.92 1.84 -25.83
C PRO A 60 -16.56 2.83 -24.87
N TRP A 61 -15.82 3.26 -23.85
CA TRP A 61 -16.19 4.40 -23.03
C TRP A 61 -15.93 5.68 -23.84
N ARG A 62 -16.94 6.16 -24.56
CA ARG A 62 -16.89 7.48 -25.19
C ARG A 62 -17.17 8.53 -24.13
N HIS A 63 -16.13 9.18 -23.63
CA HIS A 63 -16.27 10.41 -22.86
C HIS A 63 -16.54 11.56 -23.82
N ASP A 64 -17.79 12.05 -23.86
CA ASP A 64 -18.15 13.24 -24.61
C ASP A 64 -17.53 14.47 -23.92
N SER A 65 -16.49 15.06 -24.53
CA SER A 65 -15.77 16.23 -24.02
C SER A 65 -16.66 17.46 -23.77
N ARG A 66 -17.88 17.46 -24.26
CA ARG A 66 -18.90 18.51 -24.06
C ARG A 66 -19.73 18.33 -22.79
N LYS A 67 -19.60 17.21 -22.06
CA LYS A 67 -20.28 17.01 -20.79
C LYS A 67 -19.60 17.81 -19.68
N ALA A 68 -20.41 18.26 -18.71
CA ALA A 68 -19.88 18.82 -17.47
C ALA A 68 -18.85 17.85 -16.85
N PRO A 69 -17.78 18.36 -16.19
CA PRO A 69 -16.78 17.52 -15.55
C PRO A 69 -17.45 16.52 -14.61
N GLY A 70 -17.00 15.26 -14.64
CA GLY A 70 -17.41 14.26 -13.67
C GLY A 70 -16.96 14.62 -12.26
N ILE A 71 -17.57 14.02 -11.25
CA ILE A 71 -17.21 14.26 -9.84
C ILE A 71 -15.71 14.03 -9.60
N ASP A 72 -15.13 12.96 -10.16
CA ASP A 72 -13.71 12.64 -10.01
C ASP A 72 -12.81 13.71 -10.65
N GLU A 73 -13.20 14.24 -11.82
CA GLU A 73 -12.47 15.33 -12.46
C GLU A 73 -12.50 16.62 -11.62
N ILE A 74 -13.64 16.92 -10.99
CA ILE A 74 -13.77 18.11 -10.11
C ILE A 74 -12.92 17.96 -8.85
N LEU A 75 -12.89 16.77 -8.26
CA LEU A 75 -12.23 16.53 -6.98
C LEU A 75 -10.71 16.32 -7.13
N PHE A 76 -10.30 15.58 -8.15
CA PHE A 76 -8.92 15.08 -8.27
C PHE A 76 -8.21 15.51 -9.55
N GLY A 77 -8.92 16.04 -10.54
CA GLY A 77 -8.35 16.49 -11.81
C GLY A 77 -7.54 17.78 -11.67
N LEU A 78 -6.50 17.93 -12.49
CA LEU A 78 -5.75 19.17 -12.62
C LEU A 78 -6.52 20.13 -13.53
N PRO A 79 -6.86 21.35 -13.07
CA PRO A 79 -7.57 22.33 -13.89
C PRO A 79 -6.76 22.71 -15.13
N GLY A 80 -7.43 22.79 -16.29
CA GLY A 80 -6.80 23.20 -17.56
C GLY A 80 -5.86 22.15 -18.16
N GLU A 81 -5.91 20.90 -17.70
CA GLU A 81 -5.11 19.80 -18.23
C GLU A 81 -5.96 18.58 -18.57
N ARG A 82 -5.58 17.89 -19.63
CA ARG A 82 -6.12 16.58 -19.97
C ARG A 82 -5.04 15.68 -20.56
N ILE A 83 -5.34 14.38 -20.56
CA ILE A 83 -4.56 13.35 -21.23
C ILE A 83 -5.37 12.86 -22.40
N VAL A 84 -4.78 12.89 -23.60
CA VAL A 84 -5.36 12.35 -24.83
C VAL A 84 -4.62 11.07 -25.16
N ARG A 85 -5.35 9.96 -25.36
CA ARG A 85 -4.83 8.65 -25.72
C ARG A 85 -5.31 8.27 -27.10
N PHE A 86 -4.45 7.63 -27.88
CA PHE A 86 -4.74 7.23 -29.25
C PHE A 86 -4.68 5.72 -29.40
N GLN A 87 -5.64 5.14 -30.13
CA GLN A 87 -5.71 3.70 -30.36
C GLN A 87 -4.59 3.24 -31.30
N ASP A 88 -4.21 4.09 -32.25
CA ASP A 88 -3.20 3.78 -33.26
C ASP A 88 -2.19 4.91 -33.46
N GLU A 89 -1.13 4.60 -34.16
CA GLU A 89 -0.03 5.51 -34.44
C GLU A 89 -0.42 6.61 -35.45
N GLU A 90 -1.39 6.34 -36.34
CA GLU A 90 -1.83 7.28 -37.34
C GLU A 90 -2.60 8.45 -36.70
N GLY A 91 -3.57 8.15 -35.85
CA GLY A 91 -4.29 9.14 -35.03
C GLY A 91 -3.38 9.96 -34.15
N TYR A 92 -2.42 9.29 -33.48
CA TYR A 92 -1.43 9.96 -32.65
C TYR A 92 -0.60 10.99 -33.43
N ARG A 93 -0.05 10.61 -34.59
CA ARG A 93 0.73 11.51 -35.46
C ARG A 93 -0.11 12.62 -36.07
N ALA A 94 -1.33 12.30 -36.51
CA ALA A 94 -2.25 13.28 -37.04
C ALA A 94 -2.60 14.37 -36.04
N PHE A 95 -2.82 13.98 -34.76
CA PHE A 95 -3.03 14.91 -33.66
C PHE A 95 -1.82 15.82 -33.45
N LEU A 96 -0.61 15.25 -33.34
CA LEU A 96 0.62 16.02 -33.13
C LEU A 96 0.91 17.00 -34.26
N ALA A 97 0.53 16.66 -35.51
CA ALA A 97 0.68 17.57 -36.66
C ALA A 97 -0.30 18.76 -36.61
N ARG A 98 -1.51 18.55 -36.07
CA ARG A 98 -2.58 19.56 -36.00
C ARG A 98 -2.53 20.44 -34.76
N VAL A 99 -2.11 19.88 -33.60
CA VAL A 99 -2.18 20.59 -32.32
C VAL A 99 -1.41 21.90 -32.32
N GLY A 100 -0.31 22.01 -33.09
CA GLY A 100 0.49 23.24 -33.21
C GLY A 100 -0.23 24.41 -33.90
N GLU A 101 -1.36 24.17 -34.56
CA GLU A 101 -2.21 25.19 -35.20
C GLU A 101 -3.36 25.65 -34.30
N THR A 102 -3.41 25.16 -33.06
CA THR A 102 -4.46 25.43 -32.08
C THR A 102 -3.93 26.24 -30.89
N LYS A 103 -4.80 26.62 -29.99
CA LYS A 103 -4.42 27.26 -28.71
C LYS A 103 -3.97 26.25 -27.64
N ILE A 104 -4.02 24.96 -27.94
CA ILE A 104 -3.66 23.90 -27.01
C ILE A 104 -2.14 23.79 -26.90
N ARG A 105 -1.67 23.64 -25.68
CA ARG A 105 -0.26 23.42 -25.37
C ARG A 105 0.00 21.93 -25.16
N VAL A 106 1.00 21.38 -25.82
CA VAL A 106 1.51 20.04 -25.51
C VAL A 106 2.45 20.17 -24.31
N LEU A 107 2.07 19.59 -23.18
CA LEU A 107 2.82 19.63 -21.93
C LEU A 107 3.72 18.40 -21.71
N GLY A 108 3.40 17.29 -22.38
CA GLY A 108 4.18 16.06 -22.32
C GLY A 108 3.72 15.06 -23.37
N ARG A 109 4.60 14.11 -23.70
CA ARG A 109 4.33 13.04 -24.67
C ARG A 109 4.88 11.72 -24.14
N LEU A 110 4.08 10.67 -24.25
CA LEU A 110 4.46 9.30 -23.93
C LEU A 110 4.22 8.44 -25.17
N ASP A 111 5.24 8.41 -26.04
CA ASP A 111 5.14 7.80 -27.38
C ASP A 111 4.84 6.29 -27.31
N ASN A 112 5.40 5.58 -26.33
CA ASN A 112 5.19 4.14 -26.11
C ASN A 112 3.71 3.78 -25.89
N LEU A 113 2.96 4.67 -25.24
CA LEU A 113 1.54 4.50 -24.97
C LEU A 113 0.64 5.39 -25.85
N ARG A 114 1.23 6.09 -26.84
CA ARG A 114 0.53 7.01 -27.73
C ARG A 114 -0.36 7.99 -26.95
N ALA A 115 0.21 8.62 -25.92
CA ALA A 115 -0.49 9.54 -25.04
C ALA A 115 0.15 10.92 -25.07
N VAL A 116 -0.70 11.96 -24.96
CA VAL A 116 -0.26 13.36 -24.93
C VAL A 116 -0.92 14.05 -23.74
N ARG A 117 -0.11 14.70 -22.88
CA ARG A 117 -0.58 15.63 -21.88
C ARG A 117 -0.75 17.00 -22.54
N ILE A 118 -1.95 17.55 -22.46
CA ILE A 118 -2.30 18.85 -23.03
C ILE A 118 -2.75 19.83 -21.97
N GLY A 119 -2.44 21.11 -22.20
CA GLY A 119 -2.93 22.24 -21.43
C GLY A 119 -3.82 23.14 -22.28
N PHE A 120 -4.88 23.69 -21.70
CA PHE A 120 -5.82 24.60 -22.33
C PHE A 120 -6.28 25.66 -21.34
N ASP A 121 -6.66 26.83 -21.84
CA ASP A 121 -7.15 27.93 -21.00
C ASP A 121 -8.68 27.95 -20.97
N ASP A 122 -9.35 27.55 -22.04
CA ASP A 122 -10.80 27.43 -22.14
C ASP A 122 -11.18 26.02 -22.65
N ARG A 123 -12.23 25.43 -22.09
CA ARG A 123 -12.76 24.13 -22.57
C ARG A 123 -13.24 24.17 -24.01
N GLU A 124 -13.70 25.33 -24.48
CA GLU A 124 -14.10 25.51 -25.88
C GLU A 124 -12.92 25.30 -26.85
N ASP A 125 -11.68 25.49 -26.41
CA ASP A 125 -10.48 25.24 -27.23
C ASP A 125 -10.29 23.73 -27.54
N LEU A 126 -10.97 22.83 -26.81
CA LEU A 126 -10.97 21.39 -27.07
C LEU A 126 -11.96 20.97 -28.14
N ASP A 127 -12.94 21.84 -28.48
CA ASP A 127 -14.00 21.51 -29.42
C ASP A 127 -13.44 21.28 -30.83
N GLY A 128 -13.78 20.12 -31.41
CA GLY A 128 -13.35 19.71 -32.75
C GLY A 128 -11.91 19.21 -32.87
N LEU A 129 -11.13 19.23 -31.77
CA LEU A 129 -9.79 18.66 -31.73
C LEU A 129 -9.77 17.23 -31.20
N LEU A 130 -10.67 16.91 -30.27
CA LEU A 130 -10.74 15.62 -29.57
C LEU A 130 -11.91 14.82 -30.14
N GLU A 131 -11.64 14.02 -31.17
CA GLU A 131 -12.54 12.95 -31.63
C GLU A 131 -12.34 11.67 -30.84
N ASP A 132 -11.21 11.57 -30.12
CA ASP A 132 -10.72 10.41 -29.38
C ASP A 132 -10.79 10.60 -27.85
N GLU A 133 -10.45 9.52 -27.12
CA GLU A 133 -10.57 9.43 -25.67
C GLU A 133 -9.65 10.44 -24.96
N SER A 134 -10.24 11.46 -24.37
CA SER A 134 -9.53 12.34 -23.45
C SER A 134 -10.02 12.14 -22.02
N ALA A 135 -9.09 12.08 -21.09
CA ALA A 135 -9.34 11.90 -19.67
C ALA A 135 -8.71 13.03 -18.84
N PRO A 136 -9.19 13.29 -17.63
CA PRO A 136 -8.50 14.20 -16.71
C PRO A 136 -7.06 13.76 -16.46
N ASN A 137 -6.16 14.73 -16.28
CA ASN A 137 -4.88 14.49 -15.65
C ASN A 137 -5.09 14.62 -14.15
N PHE A 138 -5.02 13.51 -13.42
CA PHE A 138 -5.30 13.49 -11.98
C PHE A 138 -4.08 13.90 -11.16
N ARG A 139 -4.35 14.53 -10.01
CA ARG A 139 -3.32 14.82 -9.02
C ARG A 139 -2.79 13.51 -8.43
N VAL A 140 -1.49 13.43 -8.31
CA VAL A 140 -0.75 12.41 -7.56
C VAL A 140 0.10 13.13 -6.53
N SER A 141 0.17 12.62 -5.31
CA SER A 141 0.94 13.26 -4.23
C SER A 141 1.51 12.20 -3.30
N ILE A 142 2.47 12.61 -2.49
CA ILE A 142 2.80 11.86 -1.29
C ILE A 142 1.52 11.77 -0.46
N PRO A 143 1.13 10.56 0.05
CA PRO A 143 0.01 10.45 0.98
C PRO A 143 0.21 11.34 2.20
N ASP A 144 -0.85 11.94 2.72
CA ASP A 144 -0.77 12.78 3.89
C ASP A 144 -0.07 12.05 5.04
N LEU A 145 0.88 12.73 5.70
CA LEU A 145 1.59 12.15 6.84
C LEU A 145 0.61 11.98 8.00
N PRO A 146 0.42 10.76 8.52
CA PRO A 146 -0.48 10.53 9.64
C PRO A 146 0.01 11.31 10.87
N GLN A 147 -0.93 11.89 11.61
CA GLN A 147 -0.59 12.48 12.90
C GLN A 147 -0.24 11.35 13.89
N VAL A 148 1.01 11.29 14.33
CA VAL A 148 1.50 10.25 15.26
C VAL A 148 0.64 10.16 16.53
N GLY A 149 0.14 11.29 17.04
CA GLY A 149 -0.77 11.34 18.19
C GLY A 149 -2.18 10.76 17.95
N ALA A 150 -2.54 10.46 16.70
CA ALA A 150 -3.84 9.86 16.35
C ALA A 150 -3.84 8.32 16.38
N GLN A 151 -2.73 7.70 16.83
CA GLN A 151 -2.58 6.24 16.94
C GLN A 151 -2.31 5.85 18.40
N PRO A 152 -3.31 5.93 19.31
CA PRO A 152 -3.12 5.59 20.71
C PRO A 152 -2.73 4.11 20.87
N GLY A 153 -1.62 3.86 21.55
CA GLY A 153 -1.15 2.48 21.81
C GLY A 153 -0.31 1.86 20.71
N ALA A 154 -0.14 2.48 19.52
CA ALA A 154 0.75 1.97 18.49
C ALA A 154 2.22 1.98 18.95
N ILE A 155 2.95 0.94 18.58
CA ILE A 155 4.35 0.75 18.98
C ILE A 155 5.25 1.01 17.78
N GLY A 156 6.17 1.99 17.92
CA GLY A 156 7.11 2.35 16.87
C GLY A 156 8.18 1.27 16.64
N PHE A 157 8.60 1.10 15.40
CA PHE A 157 9.69 0.18 15.03
C PHE A 157 11.08 0.71 15.39
N GLY A 158 11.31 2.02 15.22
CA GLY A 158 12.63 2.60 15.41
C GLY A 158 13.68 1.87 14.56
N ARG A 159 14.68 1.26 15.24
CA ARG A 159 15.77 0.50 14.61
C ARG A 159 15.51 -1.00 14.48
N THR A 160 14.39 -1.50 15.01
CA THR A 160 14.12 -2.95 15.07
C THR A 160 13.41 -3.49 13.83
N THR A 161 13.20 -2.66 12.81
CA THR A 161 12.44 -3.01 11.60
C THR A 161 13.01 -4.25 10.91
N LEU A 162 14.33 -4.32 10.70
CA LEU A 162 14.95 -5.47 10.03
C LEU A 162 14.88 -6.73 10.91
N GLU A 163 15.07 -6.60 12.22
CA GLU A 163 14.93 -7.71 13.17
C GLU A 163 13.50 -8.25 13.17
N TRP A 164 12.51 -7.36 13.19
CA TRP A 164 11.09 -7.74 13.13
C TRP A 164 10.74 -8.47 11.82
N LEU A 165 11.36 -8.07 10.71
CA LEU A 165 11.21 -8.74 9.40
C LEU A 165 12.02 -10.04 9.28
N GLY A 166 12.68 -10.48 10.36
CA GLY A 166 13.51 -11.68 10.38
C GLY A 166 14.90 -11.52 9.75
N VAL A 167 15.32 -10.31 9.35
CA VAL A 167 16.67 -10.06 8.83
C VAL A 167 17.66 -9.98 10.00
N THR A 168 18.14 -11.13 10.43
CA THR A 168 19.05 -11.28 11.60
C THR A 168 20.48 -11.61 11.21
N THR A 169 20.73 -11.84 9.91
CA THR A 169 22.06 -12.14 9.35
C THR A 169 22.58 -10.96 8.53
N ASP A 170 23.85 -11.03 8.13
CA ASP A 170 24.45 -10.06 7.21
C ASP A 170 23.69 -10.09 5.86
N ASN A 171 23.12 -8.96 5.47
CA ASN A 171 22.40 -8.76 4.22
C ASN A 171 23.15 -7.83 3.25
N SER A 172 24.43 -7.58 3.49
CA SER A 172 25.24 -6.61 2.71
C SER A 172 25.29 -6.91 1.21
N ASP A 173 25.15 -8.18 0.83
CA ASP A 173 25.18 -8.64 -0.57
C ASP A 173 23.78 -8.81 -1.18
N TRP A 174 22.72 -8.62 -0.39
CA TRP A 174 21.37 -8.78 -0.90
C TRP A 174 21.02 -7.68 -1.92
N GLY A 175 20.39 -8.07 -3.00
CA GLY A 175 20.05 -7.20 -4.13
C GLY A 175 21.15 -7.13 -5.19
N GLU A 176 22.27 -7.87 -5.08
CA GLU A 176 23.29 -7.88 -6.13
C GLU A 176 22.68 -8.38 -7.46
N GLY A 177 22.87 -7.58 -8.53
CA GLY A 177 22.29 -7.87 -9.85
C GLY A 177 20.82 -7.52 -10.00
N VAL A 178 20.16 -7.00 -8.95
CA VAL A 178 18.77 -6.56 -8.98
C VAL A 178 18.68 -5.06 -9.16
N ARG A 179 17.86 -4.61 -10.13
CA ARG A 179 17.52 -3.20 -10.32
C ARG A 179 16.12 -2.92 -9.81
N ILE A 180 16.04 -1.98 -8.85
CA ILE A 180 14.78 -1.46 -8.32
C ILE A 180 14.62 -0.02 -8.78
N ALA A 181 13.51 0.33 -9.41
CA ALA A 181 13.14 1.71 -9.66
C ALA A 181 12.28 2.24 -8.52
N MET A 182 12.50 3.48 -8.15
CA MET A 182 11.71 4.22 -7.17
C MET A 182 11.12 5.47 -7.85
N LEU A 183 9.80 5.57 -7.87
CA LEU A 183 9.07 6.74 -8.38
C LEU A 183 8.66 7.61 -7.18
N ASP A 184 9.35 8.76 -7.01
CA ASP A 184 9.20 9.59 -5.81
C ASP A 184 9.67 11.04 -6.05
N THR A 185 10.07 11.75 -5.02
CA THR A 185 10.54 13.16 -5.02
C THR A 185 12.01 13.33 -5.39
N GLY A 186 12.71 12.23 -5.73
CA GLY A 186 14.18 12.21 -5.88
C GLY A 186 14.89 11.91 -4.56
N VAL A 187 16.21 11.79 -4.62
CA VAL A 187 17.07 11.37 -3.50
C VAL A 187 18.04 12.47 -3.12
N GLY A 188 18.01 12.92 -1.87
CA GLY A 188 18.97 13.84 -1.30
C GLY A 188 20.27 13.15 -0.92
N GLN A 189 21.34 13.95 -0.74
CA GLN A 189 22.63 13.42 -0.31
C GLN A 189 22.53 12.86 1.11
N HIS A 190 22.99 11.61 1.27
CA HIS A 190 23.15 10.94 2.55
C HIS A 190 24.19 9.82 2.42
N GLU A 191 25.10 9.67 3.41
CA GLU A 191 26.20 8.70 3.34
C GLU A 191 25.72 7.25 3.21
N THR A 192 24.57 6.90 3.82
CA THR A 192 24.00 5.55 3.76
C THR A 192 23.64 5.10 2.34
N LEU A 193 23.35 6.02 1.42
CA LEU A 193 22.94 5.72 0.05
C LEU A 193 24.13 5.62 -0.91
N GLY A 194 25.23 6.30 -0.58
CA GLY A 194 26.46 6.27 -1.38
C GLY A 194 26.25 6.71 -2.84
N SER A 195 27.05 6.16 -3.77
CA SER A 195 27.06 6.53 -5.19
C SER A 195 26.29 5.58 -6.11
N ARG A 196 25.54 4.62 -5.57
CA ARG A 196 24.82 3.62 -6.38
C ARG A 196 23.40 4.03 -6.78
N VAL A 197 22.94 5.19 -6.34
CA VAL A 197 21.65 5.74 -6.77
C VAL A 197 21.86 6.44 -8.12
N ARG A 198 21.19 5.93 -9.15
CA ARG A 198 21.10 6.61 -10.44
C ARG A 198 19.82 7.41 -10.49
N GLU A 199 19.88 8.67 -10.90
CA GLU A 199 18.72 9.55 -10.94
C GLU A 199 18.26 9.88 -12.35
N ILE A 200 16.94 9.94 -12.55
CA ILE A 200 16.25 10.48 -13.71
C ILE A 200 15.23 11.49 -13.21
N ASP A 201 15.27 12.73 -13.70
CA ASP A 201 14.31 13.78 -13.33
C ASP A 201 13.30 14.02 -14.47
N LEU A 202 12.04 13.72 -14.22
CA LEU A 202 10.91 13.96 -15.15
C LEU A 202 10.15 15.26 -14.84
N VAL A 203 10.48 15.93 -13.73
CA VAL A 203 9.76 17.16 -13.27
C VAL A 203 10.44 18.39 -13.82
N SER A 204 11.76 18.43 -13.89
CA SER A 204 12.53 19.61 -14.23
C SER A 204 13.71 19.27 -15.13
N SER A 205 13.99 20.13 -16.12
CA SER A 205 15.22 20.05 -16.91
C SER A 205 16.46 20.50 -16.14
N ARG A 206 16.31 21.09 -14.96
CA ARG A 206 17.38 21.50 -14.06
C ARG A 206 17.43 20.55 -12.87
N GLN A 207 18.59 19.98 -12.57
CA GLN A 207 18.77 19.22 -11.33
C GLN A 207 18.50 20.14 -10.12
N PRO A 208 17.61 19.75 -9.19
CA PRO A 208 17.38 20.51 -7.97
C PRO A 208 18.65 20.53 -7.11
N SER A 209 18.84 21.59 -6.34
CA SER A 209 19.86 21.61 -5.29
C SER A 209 19.47 20.64 -4.16
N SER A 210 20.41 20.20 -3.35
CA SER A 210 20.14 19.30 -2.21
C SER A 210 19.13 19.86 -1.20
N THR A 211 18.96 21.19 -1.17
CA THR A 211 17.97 21.89 -0.32
C THR A 211 16.58 22.02 -0.95
N GLU A 212 16.46 21.69 -2.24
CA GLU A 212 15.18 21.70 -2.98
C GLU A 212 14.59 20.28 -3.12
N ILE A 213 15.24 19.25 -2.58
CA ILE A 213 14.74 17.88 -2.61
C ILE A 213 13.89 17.61 -1.38
N HIS A 214 12.66 17.17 -1.59
CA HIS A 214 11.82 16.69 -0.50
C HIS A 214 12.40 15.39 0.07
N GLY A 215 12.52 15.28 1.41
CA GLY A 215 13.22 14.16 2.05
C GLY A 215 12.54 12.80 1.92
N HIS A 216 11.28 12.75 1.49
CA HIS A 216 10.48 11.53 1.38
C HIS A 216 11.17 10.46 0.53
N GLY A 217 11.60 10.78 -0.70
CA GLY A 217 12.30 9.81 -1.55
C GLY A 217 13.63 9.33 -0.98
N THR A 218 14.31 10.16 -0.16
CA THR A 218 15.55 9.74 0.54
C THR A 218 15.23 8.69 1.61
N ALA A 219 14.15 8.89 2.37
CA ALA A 219 13.71 7.93 3.37
C ALA A 219 13.29 6.60 2.72
N VAL A 220 12.47 6.65 1.66
CA VAL A 220 12.06 5.47 0.88
C VAL A 220 13.26 4.72 0.31
N ALA A 221 14.24 5.43 -0.29
CA ALA A 221 15.46 4.83 -0.81
C ALA A 221 16.29 4.12 0.26
N ALA A 222 16.42 4.73 1.44
CA ALA A 222 17.19 4.18 2.54
C ALA A 222 16.61 2.87 3.08
N LEU A 223 15.28 2.74 3.14
CA LEU A 223 14.61 1.50 3.56
C LEU A 223 14.87 0.33 2.59
N MET A 224 15.13 0.61 1.32
CA MET A 224 15.53 -0.40 0.33
C MET A 224 17.03 -0.66 0.36
N VAL A 225 17.87 0.38 0.17
CA VAL A 225 19.30 0.22 -0.17
C VAL A 225 20.27 0.89 0.81
N GLY A 226 19.80 1.37 1.96
CA GLY A 226 20.66 1.95 3.00
C GLY A 226 21.75 1.00 3.46
N ARG A 227 22.96 1.54 3.86
CA ARG A 227 24.16 0.73 4.12
C ARG A 227 24.89 1.07 5.42
N ASP A 228 24.32 1.91 6.23
CA ASP A 228 24.89 2.19 7.53
C ASP A 228 24.19 1.36 8.62
N GLY A 229 24.82 1.19 9.75
CA GLY A 229 24.23 0.46 10.86
C GLY A 229 23.08 1.21 11.59
N ILE A 230 22.65 2.36 11.07
CA ILE A 230 21.58 3.19 11.63
C ILE A 230 20.30 3.03 10.79
N SER A 231 20.41 3.14 9.47
CA SER A 231 19.31 3.02 8.51
C SER A 231 19.70 2.01 7.42
N GLN A 232 19.89 0.76 7.85
CA GLN A 232 20.18 -0.36 6.95
C GLN A 232 18.92 -0.70 6.15
N GLY A 233 19.05 -0.80 4.82
CA GLY A 233 18.01 -1.27 3.92
C GLY A 233 17.98 -2.81 3.80
N ILE A 234 16.92 -3.34 3.22
CA ILE A 234 16.79 -4.80 3.02
C ILE A 234 17.79 -5.30 1.96
N VAL A 235 18.02 -4.54 0.89
CA VAL A 235 18.84 -4.93 -0.27
C VAL A 235 19.96 -3.91 -0.55
N PRO A 236 20.95 -3.81 0.35
CA PRO A 236 22.00 -2.80 0.22
C PRO A 236 22.83 -2.89 -1.05
N ALA A 237 22.89 -4.07 -1.70
CA ALA A 237 23.65 -4.29 -2.94
C ALA A 237 22.84 -4.00 -4.22
N ALA A 238 21.55 -3.72 -4.14
CA ALA A 238 20.73 -3.44 -5.31
C ALA A 238 21.13 -2.15 -6.03
N ASP A 239 20.90 -2.12 -7.36
CA ASP A 239 21.02 -0.93 -8.21
C ASP A 239 19.71 -0.14 -8.13
N LEU A 240 19.73 1.00 -7.42
CA LEU A 240 18.54 1.84 -7.25
C LEU A 240 18.47 2.89 -8.36
N LEU A 241 17.40 2.85 -9.14
CA LEU A 241 17.03 3.87 -10.12
C LEU A 241 15.97 4.80 -9.50
N SER A 242 16.38 5.98 -9.04
CA SER A 242 15.48 7.02 -8.58
C SER A 242 14.91 7.78 -9.78
N ILE A 243 13.61 7.69 -10.00
CA ILE A 243 12.90 8.47 -11.02
C ILE A 243 12.07 9.53 -10.30
N ARG A 244 12.53 10.77 -10.38
CA ARG A 244 11.84 11.90 -9.78
C ARG A 244 10.62 12.24 -10.62
N ILE A 245 9.43 12.04 -10.03
CA ILE A 245 8.12 12.35 -10.64
C ILE A 245 7.34 13.42 -9.87
N ALA A 246 7.81 13.83 -8.68
CA ALA A 246 7.17 14.82 -7.83
C ALA A 246 8.08 16.03 -7.56
N ASP A 247 7.46 17.19 -7.39
CA ASP A 247 8.13 18.44 -7.07
C ASP A 247 8.60 18.49 -5.58
N GLU A 248 9.14 19.64 -5.18
CA GLU A 248 9.61 19.91 -3.81
C GLU A 248 8.49 19.92 -2.76
N ASN A 249 7.22 19.97 -3.18
CA ASN A 249 6.04 19.89 -2.31
C ASN A 249 5.44 18.47 -2.29
N GLY A 250 6.08 17.48 -2.93
CA GLY A 250 5.56 16.14 -3.06
C GLY A 250 4.38 16.00 -4.02
N SER A 251 4.18 16.97 -4.91
CA SER A 251 3.08 17.00 -5.87
C SER A 251 3.51 16.50 -7.23
N SER A 252 2.63 15.70 -7.86
CA SER A 252 2.79 15.10 -9.18
C SER A 252 1.43 15.00 -9.91
N ASN A 253 1.39 14.21 -10.95
CA ASN A 253 0.18 13.93 -11.70
C ASN A 253 0.22 12.56 -12.39
N SER A 254 -0.94 12.09 -12.84
CA SER A 254 -1.08 10.76 -13.43
C SER A 254 -0.30 10.57 -14.72
N PHE A 255 -0.02 11.64 -15.47
CA PHE A 255 0.84 11.56 -16.66
C PHE A 255 2.29 11.28 -16.27
N LEU A 256 2.86 12.02 -15.29
CA LEU A 256 4.23 11.81 -14.82
C LEU A 256 4.38 10.45 -14.14
N LEU A 257 3.35 9.98 -13.42
CA LEU A 257 3.35 8.63 -12.83
C LEU A 257 3.44 7.55 -13.92
N ALA A 258 2.61 7.65 -14.97
CA ALA A 258 2.65 6.72 -16.09
C ALA A 258 3.98 6.77 -16.86
N GLU A 259 4.51 7.98 -17.10
CA GLU A 259 5.83 8.19 -17.73
C GLU A 259 6.95 7.57 -16.90
N GLY A 260 6.90 7.74 -15.57
CA GLY A 260 7.84 7.13 -14.63
C GLY A 260 7.82 5.60 -14.67
N ILE A 261 6.63 4.98 -14.70
CA ILE A 261 6.47 3.52 -14.82
C ILE A 261 7.08 3.03 -16.13
N VAL A 262 6.71 3.62 -17.27
CA VAL A 262 7.25 3.24 -18.59
C VAL A 262 8.78 3.43 -18.61
N ARG A 263 9.27 4.54 -18.07
CA ARG A 263 10.71 4.81 -18.00
C ARG A 263 11.44 3.78 -17.14
N ALA A 264 10.90 3.38 -16.00
CA ALA A 264 11.48 2.34 -15.15
C ALA A 264 11.62 1.01 -15.89
N VAL A 265 10.57 0.61 -16.61
CA VAL A 265 10.56 -0.61 -17.44
C VAL A 265 11.63 -0.54 -18.54
N ASP A 266 11.68 0.57 -19.29
CA ASP A 266 12.62 0.77 -20.39
C ASP A 266 14.09 0.82 -19.92
N GLU A 267 14.34 1.25 -18.68
CA GLU A 267 15.65 1.24 -18.03
C GLU A 267 16.00 -0.12 -17.41
N GLY A 268 15.13 -1.12 -17.56
CA GLY A 268 15.38 -2.51 -17.13
C GLY A 268 15.21 -2.75 -15.64
N ALA A 269 14.33 -2.01 -14.97
CA ALA A 269 13.93 -2.32 -13.61
C ALA A 269 13.21 -3.68 -13.56
N GLN A 270 13.41 -4.44 -12.50
CA GLN A 270 12.71 -5.69 -12.21
C GLN A 270 11.55 -5.45 -11.22
N ILE A 271 11.71 -4.42 -10.39
CA ILE A 271 10.73 -4.00 -9.37
C ILE A 271 10.61 -2.47 -9.46
N ILE A 272 9.40 -1.96 -9.32
CA ILE A 272 9.09 -0.53 -9.24
C ILE A 272 8.41 -0.29 -7.90
N ASN A 273 9.01 0.57 -7.04
CA ASN A 273 8.37 1.05 -5.82
C ASN A 273 7.71 2.40 -6.06
N ILE A 274 6.45 2.53 -5.65
CA ILE A 274 5.65 3.76 -5.76
C ILE A 274 5.06 4.09 -4.38
N SER A 275 5.69 5.05 -3.68
CA SER A 275 5.22 5.54 -2.38
C SER A 275 4.42 6.84 -2.54
N MET A 276 3.59 6.91 -3.59
CA MET A 276 2.74 8.05 -3.94
C MET A 276 1.34 7.57 -4.30
N ALA A 277 0.34 8.45 -4.15
CA ALA A 277 -1.07 8.10 -4.23
C ALA A 277 -1.89 9.08 -5.08
N SER A 278 -2.96 8.57 -5.69
CA SER A 278 -4.04 9.32 -6.33
C SER A 278 -5.38 8.66 -6.00
N TYR A 279 -6.44 9.46 -5.90
CA TYR A 279 -7.82 8.96 -5.82
C TYR A 279 -8.57 9.11 -7.15
N GLY A 280 -7.89 9.59 -8.20
CA GLY A 280 -8.42 9.60 -9.56
C GLY A 280 -7.98 8.35 -10.32
N ASP A 281 -8.95 7.60 -10.84
CA ASP A 281 -8.69 6.41 -11.67
C ASP A 281 -8.23 6.84 -13.08
N SER A 282 -6.95 6.62 -13.39
CA SER A 282 -6.32 7.06 -14.63
C SER A 282 -6.10 5.91 -15.61
N LEU A 283 -6.81 5.94 -16.73
CA LEU A 283 -6.61 4.96 -17.81
C LEU A 283 -5.17 4.92 -18.34
N LEU A 284 -4.45 6.06 -18.34
CA LEU A 284 -3.06 6.08 -18.77
C LEU A 284 -2.16 5.35 -17.76
N VAL A 285 -2.43 5.48 -16.45
CA VAL A 285 -1.67 4.74 -15.43
C VAL A 285 -1.99 3.24 -15.52
N GLN A 286 -3.26 2.87 -15.78
CA GLN A 286 -3.62 1.46 -16.06
C GLN A 286 -2.83 0.90 -17.25
N ASP A 287 -2.73 1.64 -18.36
CA ASP A 287 -1.93 1.22 -19.52
C ASP A 287 -0.43 1.07 -19.18
N ALA A 288 0.11 1.96 -18.34
CA ALA A 288 1.50 1.86 -17.89
C ALA A 288 1.73 0.65 -16.97
N VAL A 289 0.77 0.34 -16.08
CA VAL A 289 0.79 -0.87 -15.24
C VAL A 289 0.72 -2.12 -16.12
N ALA A 290 -0.17 -2.15 -17.12
CA ALA A 290 -0.24 -3.25 -18.07
C ALA A 290 1.06 -3.42 -18.87
N TYR A 291 1.69 -2.32 -19.29
CA TYR A 291 2.99 -2.33 -19.96
C TYR A 291 4.09 -2.94 -19.08
N ALA A 292 4.12 -2.61 -17.78
CA ALA A 292 5.05 -3.21 -16.83
C ALA A 292 4.80 -4.73 -16.68
N GLY A 293 3.53 -5.14 -16.57
CA GLY A 293 3.13 -6.55 -16.49
C GLY A 293 3.54 -7.36 -17.74
N GLU A 294 3.37 -6.81 -18.95
CA GLU A 294 3.83 -7.44 -20.21
C GLU A 294 5.35 -7.67 -20.24
N LYS A 295 6.10 -6.83 -19.54
CA LYS A 295 7.56 -6.92 -19.40
C LYS A 295 8.00 -7.69 -18.16
N GLN A 296 7.05 -8.25 -17.41
CA GLN A 296 7.29 -8.98 -16.17
C GLN A 296 7.99 -8.14 -15.09
N VAL A 297 7.72 -6.85 -15.03
CA VAL A 297 8.19 -5.95 -13.98
C VAL A 297 7.13 -5.85 -12.90
N LEU A 298 7.51 -6.08 -11.66
CA LEU A 298 6.63 -5.97 -10.51
C LEU A 298 6.45 -4.51 -10.09
N ILE A 299 5.24 -4.13 -9.74
CA ILE A 299 4.95 -2.82 -9.14
C ILE A 299 4.48 -3.04 -7.70
N VAL A 300 5.12 -2.34 -6.76
CA VAL A 300 4.76 -2.31 -5.34
C VAL A 300 4.31 -0.90 -5.02
N ALA A 301 3.13 -0.73 -4.45
CA ALA A 301 2.60 0.59 -4.17
C ALA A 301 1.97 0.70 -2.77
N SER A 302 2.14 1.87 -2.15
CA SER A 302 1.53 2.21 -0.87
C SER A 302 0.00 2.36 -0.98
N ALA A 303 -0.74 1.79 -0.01
CA ALA A 303 -2.20 1.79 -0.02
C ALA A 303 -2.83 3.18 0.21
N GLY A 304 -2.10 4.12 0.81
CA GLY A 304 -2.60 5.43 1.25
C GLY A 304 -2.80 5.53 2.76
N ASN A 305 -2.93 6.76 3.28
CA ASN A 305 -2.86 7.04 4.72
C ASN A 305 -4.12 7.76 5.27
N GLU A 306 -5.24 7.67 4.59
CA GLU A 306 -6.45 8.40 4.92
C GLU A 306 -7.48 7.56 5.70
N GLY A 307 -7.15 6.29 5.99
CA GLY A 307 -8.06 5.36 6.67
C GLY A 307 -9.28 5.02 5.82
N TYR A 308 -9.17 5.09 4.50
CA TYR A 308 -10.27 4.73 3.60
C TYR A 308 -10.40 3.21 3.45
N THR A 309 -11.61 2.77 3.08
CA THR A 309 -11.92 1.36 2.85
C THR A 309 -11.62 0.91 1.41
N VAL A 310 -10.81 1.66 0.70
CA VAL A 310 -10.29 1.36 -0.62
C VAL A 310 -8.86 1.89 -0.72
N PRO A 311 -7.90 1.13 -1.25
CA PRO A 311 -6.56 1.65 -1.50
C PRO A 311 -6.57 2.77 -2.54
N ALA A 312 -5.57 3.64 -2.48
CA ALA A 312 -5.34 4.65 -3.49
C ALA A 312 -4.73 4.01 -4.77
N TYR A 313 -4.84 4.71 -5.90
CA TYR A 313 -4.13 4.32 -7.12
C TYR A 313 -2.64 4.76 -7.04
N PRO A 314 -1.71 3.93 -7.54
CA PRO A 314 -1.91 2.73 -8.33
C PRO A 314 -2.11 1.44 -7.53
N ALA A 315 -2.04 1.43 -6.19
CA ALA A 315 -2.18 0.23 -5.37
C ALA A 315 -3.52 -0.51 -5.61
N ALA A 316 -4.59 0.23 -5.94
CA ALA A 316 -5.89 -0.36 -6.23
C ALA A 316 -6.00 -1.09 -7.58
N TYR A 317 -4.98 -1.01 -8.47
CA TYR A 317 -5.01 -1.70 -9.76
C TYR A 317 -4.62 -3.17 -9.63
N GLU A 318 -5.26 -4.02 -10.43
CA GLU A 318 -4.78 -5.38 -10.66
C GLU A 318 -3.32 -5.37 -11.16
N ASN A 319 -2.53 -6.36 -10.77
CA ASN A 319 -1.10 -6.49 -11.05
C ASN A 319 -0.19 -5.43 -10.38
N VAL A 320 -0.69 -4.74 -9.37
CA VAL A 320 0.12 -3.93 -8.44
C VAL A 320 0.03 -4.56 -7.06
N ILE A 321 1.17 -4.76 -6.41
CA ILE A 321 1.23 -5.28 -5.04
C ILE A 321 0.89 -4.12 -4.10
N ALA A 322 -0.30 -4.16 -3.52
CA ALA A 322 -0.81 -3.14 -2.62
C ALA A 322 -0.34 -3.38 -1.19
N VAL A 323 0.29 -2.38 -0.58
CA VAL A 323 0.93 -2.52 0.73
C VAL A 323 0.24 -1.66 1.78
N GLY A 324 -0.34 -2.33 2.80
CA GLY A 324 -0.84 -1.73 4.03
C GLY A 324 0.25 -1.56 5.09
N ALA A 325 -0.07 -0.91 6.22
CA ALA A 325 0.87 -0.59 7.26
C ALA A 325 0.47 -1.19 8.63
N VAL A 326 1.47 -1.75 9.33
CA VAL A 326 1.36 -2.24 10.71
C VAL A 326 2.38 -1.56 11.63
N ASP A 327 2.13 -1.64 12.95
CA ASP A 327 3.05 -1.24 14.01
C ASP A 327 3.96 -2.40 14.45
N ALA A 328 4.84 -2.16 15.43
CA ALA A 328 5.78 -3.18 15.92
C ALA A 328 5.11 -4.32 16.72
N ALA A 329 3.85 -4.18 17.11
CA ALA A 329 3.04 -5.27 17.66
C ALA A 329 2.32 -6.06 16.53
N GLY A 330 2.53 -5.75 15.26
CA GLY A 330 1.85 -6.35 14.13
C GLY A 330 0.39 -5.90 13.98
N GLN A 331 -0.02 -4.82 14.66
CA GLN A 331 -1.38 -4.31 14.60
C GLN A 331 -1.56 -3.37 13.42
N HIS A 332 -2.67 -3.51 12.70
CA HIS A 332 -3.04 -2.60 11.62
C HIS A 332 -3.18 -1.17 12.14
N LEU A 333 -2.68 -0.21 11.38
CA LEU A 333 -2.72 1.21 11.72
C LEU A 333 -3.97 1.89 11.14
N ALA A 334 -4.71 2.60 11.97
CA ALA A 334 -6.01 3.18 11.58
C ALA A 334 -5.92 4.17 10.41
N PHE A 335 -4.77 4.77 10.15
CA PHE A 335 -4.56 5.61 8.97
C PHE A 335 -4.41 4.80 7.68
N SER A 336 -3.88 3.57 7.76
CA SER A 336 -3.65 2.75 6.57
C SER A 336 -4.97 2.44 5.85
N ASN A 337 -5.04 2.74 4.56
CA ASN A 337 -6.20 2.36 3.77
C ASN A 337 -6.34 0.84 3.72
N THR A 338 -7.58 0.38 3.62
CA THR A 338 -7.98 -1.04 3.66
C THR A 338 -8.77 -1.42 2.41
N GLY A 339 -9.02 -2.69 2.21
CA GLY A 339 -9.88 -3.18 1.12
C GLY A 339 -9.42 -4.52 0.55
N ASP A 340 -10.26 -5.11 -0.30
CA ASP A 340 -10.03 -6.45 -0.86
C ASP A 340 -8.81 -6.52 -1.81
N SER A 341 -8.27 -5.39 -2.22
CA SER A 341 -7.06 -5.29 -3.06
C SER A 341 -5.78 -5.08 -2.27
N ILE A 342 -5.80 -5.09 -0.92
CA ILE A 342 -4.56 -5.14 -0.13
C ILE A 342 -3.93 -6.53 -0.30
N ASP A 343 -2.66 -6.61 -0.67
CA ASP A 343 -1.97 -7.88 -0.83
C ASP A 343 -1.16 -8.27 0.40
N VAL A 344 -0.52 -7.28 1.04
CA VAL A 344 0.38 -7.51 2.18
C VAL A 344 0.42 -6.29 3.10
N ALA A 345 0.65 -6.50 4.38
CA ALA A 345 0.95 -5.44 5.33
C ALA A 345 2.41 -5.53 5.81
N ALA A 346 3.05 -4.38 5.99
CA ALA A 346 4.46 -4.30 6.39
C ALA A 346 4.69 -3.14 7.39
N PRO A 347 5.87 -3.06 8.04
CA PRO A 347 6.19 -2.03 9.01
C PRO A 347 5.98 -0.61 8.48
N GLY A 348 5.11 0.17 9.13
CA GLY A 348 4.75 1.52 8.69
C GLY A 348 4.62 2.56 9.80
N PHE A 349 5.06 2.27 11.03
CA PHE A 349 4.95 3.21 12.14
C PHE A 349 6.31 3.50 12.80
N GLU A 350 6.72 4.77 12.75
CA GLU A 350 7.99 5.23 13.33
C GLU A 350 9.20 4.38 12.90
N VAL A 351 9.27 4.03 11.63
CA VAL A 351 10.41 3.33 11.04
C VAL A 351 11.57 4.30 10.88
N LEU A 352 12.75 3.97 11.40
CA LEU A 352 13.92 4.83 11.27
C LEU A 352 14.45 4.82 9.84
N ALA A 353 14.54 5.99 9.21
CA ALA A 353 15.01 6.16 7.84
C ALA A 353 15.96 7.35 7.71
N ALA A 354 16.81 7.35 6.69
CA ALA A 354 17.67 8.48 6.37
C ALA A 354 16.88 9.68 5.84
N TRP A 355 17.39 10.86 6.10
CA TRP A 355 16.82 12.14 5.64
C TRP A 355 17.93 13.01 5.01
N PRO A 356 17.63 13.89 4.03
CA PRO A 356 18.66 14.72 3.39
C PRO A 356 19.47 15.53 4.40
N GLY A 357 20.79 15.70 4.14
CA GLY A 357 21.68 16.46 5.00
C GLY A 357 22.28 15.65 6.15
N GLU A 358 22.43 14.33 5.98
CA GLU A 358 23.00 13.40 6.96
C GLU A 358 22.14 13.29 8.24
N GLU A 359 20.84 13.51 8.10
CA GLU A 359 19.87 13.40 9.19
C GLU A 359 19.11 12.07 9.10
N TYR A 360 18.43 11.71 10.20
CA TYR A 360 17.53 10.56 10.28
C TYR A 360 16.16 11.01 10.76
N THR A 361 15.14 10.33 10.28
CA THR A 361 13.75 10.62 10.64
C THR A 361 13.03 9.38 11.12
N SER A 362 12.03 9.58 11.95
CA SER A 362 11.00 8.59 12.27
C SER A 362 9.95 8.67 11.17
N PHE A 363 9.97 7.70 10.25
CA PHE A 363 9.15 7.69 9.05
C PHE A 363 7.88 6.86 9.27
N THR A 364 6.72 7.46 9.07
CA THR A 364 5.41 6.84 9.33
C THR A 364 4.52 6.94 8.08
N GLY A 365 3.85 5.87 7.74
CA GLY A 365 2.92 5.78 6.62
C GLY A 365 3.07 4.48 5.83
N THR A 366 2.11 4.19 4.97
CA THR A 366 2.21 3.10 3.98
C THR A 366 3.38 3.33 3.01
N SER A 367 3.85 4.58 2.90
CA SER A 367 5.07 4.95 2.18
C SER A 367 6.36 4.37 2.79
N ALA A 368 6.35 4.02 4.10
CA ALA A 368 7.46 3.30 4.74
C ALA A 368 7.33 1.78 4.52
N ALA A 369 6.11 1.27 4.46
CA ALA A 369 5.83 -0.15 4.29
C ALA A 369 6.15 -0.67 2.87
N ALA A 370 5.76 0.07 1.83
CA ALA A 370 5.95 -0.34 0.44
C ALA A 370 7.43 -0.62 0.06
N PRO A 371 8.42 0.23 0.38
CA PRO A 371 9.82 -0.04 0.06
C PRO A 371 10.38 -1.28 0.77
N LEU A 372 9.86 -1.66 1.94
CA LEU A 372 10.25 -2.90 2.62
C LEU A 372 9.79 -4.12 1.83
N VAL A 373 8.58 -4.10 1.27
CA VAL A 373 8.09 -5.17 0.38
C VAL A 373 8.90 -5.21 -0.93
N ALA A 374 9.19 -4.05 -1.54
CA ALA A 374 10.03 -3.98 -2.73
C ALA A 374 11.44 -4.52 -2.47
N GLY A 375 12.02 -4.19 -1.30
CA GLY A 375 13.31 -4.73 -0.84
C GLY A 375 13.27 -6.25 -0.62
N ALA A 376 12.22 -6.78 0.00
CA ALA A 376 12.04 -8.21 0.22
C ALA A 376 11.95 -9.00 -1.10
N LEU A 377 11.23 -8.50 -2.09
CA LEU A 377 11.20 -9.07 -3.45
C LEU A 377 12.60 -9.02 -4.08
N GLY A 378 13.34 -7.92 -3.89
CA GLY A 378 14.73 -7.80 -4.34
C GLY A 378 15.66 -8.81 -3.67
N ALA A 379 15.49 -9.08 -2.38
CA ALA A 379 16.24 -10.10 -1.65
C ALA A 379 15.94 -11.51 -2.18
N ALA A 380 14.67 -11.84 -2.42
CA ALA A 380 14.28 -13.11 -3.01
C ALA A 380 14.87 -13.32 -4.41
N LEU A 381 14.99 -12.27 -5.23
CA LEU A 381 15.65 -12.35 -6.54
C LEU A 381 17.16 -12.58 -6.46
N THR A 382 17.80 -12.18 -5.35
CA THR A 382 19.25 -12.36 -5.16
C THR A 382 19.61 -13.76 -4.72
N GLU A 383 18.88 -14.33 -3.77
CA GLU A 383 19.19 -15.55 -3.03
C GLU A 383 19.17 -16.81 -3.90
N THR A 384 18.58 -16.77 -5.07
CA THR A 384 18.50 -17.92 -5.98
C THR A 384 19.66 -18.00 -6.96
N GLN A 385 20.88 -18.08 -6.45
CA GLN A 385 22.09 -18.21 -7.27
C GLN A 385 22.17 -19.48 -8.15
N SER A 386 21.28 -20.44 -7.99
CA SER A 386 21.21 -21.63 -8.87
C SER A 386 20.43 -21.39 -10.19
N GLY A 387 19.89 -20.20 -10.38
CA GLY A 387 19.17 -19.75 -11.57
C GLY A 387 18.54 -18.39 -11.28
N GLN A 388 18.60 -17.49 -12.24
CA GLN A 388 17.99 -16.18 -12.12
C GLN A 388 16.45 -16.36 -12.01
N LEU A 389 15.86 -16.08 -10.82
CA LEU A 389 14.41 -16.06 -10.68
C LEU A 389 13.81 -14.95 -11.56
N LEU A 390 12.65 -15.25 -12.11
CA LEU A 390 11.82 -14.22 -12.72
C LEU A 390 11.09 -13.42 -11.62
N PRO A 391 10.81 -12.13 -11.83
CA PRO A 391 10.08 -11.32 -10.85
C PRO A 391 8.77 -11.94 -10.37
N LEU A 392 7.97 -12.55 -11.26
CA LEU A 392 6.73 -13.25 -10.89
C LEU A 392 6.95 -14.46 -9.96
N GLN A 393 8.12 -15.10 -9.99
CA GLN A 393 8.45 -16.15 -9.02
C GLN A 393 8.74 -15.58 -7.65
N ALA A 394 9.40 -14.40 -7.57
CA ALA A 394 9.59 -13.69 -6.32
C ALA A 394 8.25 -13.23 -5.71
N GLN A 395 7.30 -12.81 -6.54
CA GLN A 395 5.92 -12.53 -6.09
C GLN A 395 5.26 -13.77 -5.50
N SER A 396 5.36 -14.93 -6.16
CA SER A 396 4.79 -16.19 -5.64
C SER A 396 5.45 -16.61 -4.32
N ILE A 397 6.76 -16.33 -4.14
CA ILE A 397 7.45 -16.53 -2.86
C ILE A 397 6.89 -15.60 -1.79
N LEU A 398 6.68 -14.32 -2.09
CA LEU A 398 6.05 -13.36 -1.18
C LEU A 398 4.69 -13.90 -0.72
N GLU A 399 3.79 -14.19 -1.66
CA GLU A 399 2.41 -14.64 -1.38
C GLU A 399 2.36 -15.92 -0.53
N SER A 400 3.32 -16.85 -0.72
CA SER A 400 3.36 -18.13 -0.01
C SER A 400 4.04 -18.02 1.37
N ASN A 401 4.76 -16.94 1.64
CA ASN A 401 5.58 -16.80 2.85
C ASN A 401 5.18 -15.61 3.74
N LEU A 402 3.97 -15.09 3.58
CA LEU A 402 3.41 -14.12 4.51
C LEU A 402 3.02 -14.79 5.82
N ASN A 403 3.18 -14.07 6.93
CA ASN A 403 2.66 -14.50 8.22
C ASN A 403 1.17 -14.18 8.30
N ALA A 404 0.32 -15.19 8.39
CA ALA A 404 -1.12 -15.02 8.46
C ALA A 404 -1.48 -14.05 9.61
N SER A 405 -2.35 -13.09 9.35
CA SER A 405 -2.71 -12.03 10.30
C SER A 405 -4.18 -11.63 10.10
N GLY A 406 -4.84 -11.14 11.14
CA GLY A 406 -6.25 -10.74 11.09
C GLY A 406 -7.21 -11.92 10.94
N ALA A 407 -8.25 -11.75 10.14
CA ALA A 407 -9.22 -12.80 9.83
C ALA A 407 -8.58 -13.93 9.01
N PRO A 408 -9.03 -15.19 9.18
CA PRO A 408 -8.49 -16.30 8.40
C PRO A 408 -8.69 -16.12 6.89
N GLY A 409 -7.63 -16.35 6.13
CA GLY A 409 -7.61 -16.19 4.69
C GLY A 409 -7.18 -14.80 4.26
N HIS A 410 -7.78 -14.26 3.18
CA HIS A 410 -7.51 -12.88 2.76
C HIS A 410 -8.27 -11.91 3.65
N ASP A 411 -7.57 -10.95 4.23
CA ASP A 411 -8.09 -9.97 5.18
C ASP A 411 -7.97 -8.55 4.60
N PRO A 412 -9.00 -7.69 4.66
CA PRO A 412 -8.95 -6.36 4.05
C PRO A 412 -7.96 -5.40 4.71
N PHE A 413 -7.41 -5.73 5.89
CA PHE A 413 -6.41 -4.94 6.63
C PHE A 413 -4.99 -5.42 6.36
N TYR A 414 -4.80 -6.73 6.18
CA TYR A 414 -3.50 -7.38 6.08
C TYR A 414 -3.24 -8.05 4.73
N GLY A 415 -4.26 -8.16 3.86
CA GLY A 415 -4.16 -8.94 2.63
C GLY A 415 -4.00 -10.44 2.92
N GLY A 416 -2.95 -11.04 2.39
CA GLY A 416 -2.54 -12.40 2.70
C GLY A 416 -1.84 -12.56 4.05
N GLY A 417 -1.45 -11.43 4.69
CA GLY A 417 -0.74 -11.41 5.97
C GLY A 417 0.34 -10.33 6.05
N THR A 418 1.20 -10.43 7.07
CA THR A 418 2.33 -9.53 7.25
C THR A 418 3.61 -10.06 6.60
N LEU A 419 4.45 -9.13 6.13
CA LEU A 419 5.73 -9.42 5.50
C LEU A 419 6.69 -10.13 6.45
N ASP A 420 7.34 -11.19 5.98
CA ASP A 420 8.44 -11.89 6.64
C ASP A 420 9.56 -12.16 5.62
N VAL A 421 10.66 -11.46 5.75
CA VAL A 421 11.78 -11.55 4.80
C VAL A 421 12.59 -12.82 5.01
N ASP A 422 12.73 -13.30 6.27
CA ASP A 422 13.44 -14.54 6.53
C ASP A 422 12.75 -15.74 5.89
N ARG A 423 11.42 -15.81 5.98
CA ARG A 423 10.66 -16.87 5.30
C ARG A 423 10.83 -16.81 3.79
N MET A 424 10.83 -15.61 3.21
CA MET A 424 11.00 -15.43 1.76
C MET A 424 12.38 -15.90 1.27
N VAL A 425 13.45 -15.43 1.90
CA VAL A 425 14.81 -15.76 1.46
C VAL A 425 15.19 -17.22 1.74
N ASN A 426 14.53 -17.83 2.70
CA ASN A 426 14.75 -19.24 3.06
C ASN A 426 13.65 -20.19 2.55
N ALA A 427 12.78 -19.75 1.64
CA ALA A 427 11.65 -20.54 1.14
C ALA A 427 12.02 -21.92 0.57
N TYR A 428 13.28 -22.09 0.14
CA TYR A 428 13.81 -23.35 -0.41
C TYR A 428 14.88 -24.00 0.49
N THR A 429 14.99 -23.57 1.75
CA THR A 429 15.95 -24.16 2.71
C THR A 429 15.30 -25.30 3.45
N ASP A 430 15.73 -26.54 3.19
CA ASP A 430 15.20 -27.74 3.87
C ASP A 430 15.46 -27.75 5.39
N GLY A 431 14.64 -28.49 6.11
CA GLY A 431 14.86 -28.82 7.53
C GLY A 431 14.41 -27.73 8.53
N ARG A 432 13.60 -26.76 8.12
CA ARG A 432 13.09 -25.72 9.01
C ARG A 432 11.72 -26.11 9.54
N PHE A 433 11.65 -26.41 10.83
CA PHE A 433 10.39 -26.66 11.55
C PHE A 433 10.00 -25.40 12.31
N ASP A 434 8.84 -24.84 12.03
CA ASP A 434 8.36 -23.61 12.64
C ASP A 434 6.82 -23.58 12.58
N LEU A 435 6.18 -23.58 13.74
CA LEU A 435 4.73 -23.59 13.82
C LEU A 435 4.26 -22.44 14.72
N ALA A 436 3.58 -21.49 14.15
CA ALA A 436 3.16 -20.26 14.81
C ALA A 436 1.67 -20.24 15.17
N VAL A 437 1.32 -19.63 16.30
CA VAL A 437 -0.02 -19.06 16.49
C VAL A 437 -0.04 -17.72 15.75
N ALA A 438 -0.54 -17.75 14.52
CA ALA A 438 -0.46 -16.60 13.61
C ALA A 438 -1.47 -15.49 13.94
N SER A 439 -2.71 -15.86 14.33
CA SER A 439 -3.70 -14.88 14.77
C SER A 439 -4.71 -15.44 15.76
N ASN A 440 -5.24 -14.56 16.61
CA ASN A 440 -6.47 -14.76 17.39
C ASN A 440 -7.46 -13.70 16.91
N TRP A 441 -8.44 -14.11 16.10
CA TRP A 441 -9.42 -13.20 15.53
C TRP A 441 -10.82 -13.49 16.09
N TYR A 442 -11.50 -12.46 16.59
CA TYR A 442 -12.84 -12.59 17.13
C TYR A 442 -13.86 -12.06 16.12
N GLN A 443 -14.74 -12.95 15.71
CA GLN A 443 -15.90 -12.60 14.91
C GLN A 443 -17.08 -12.30 15.83
N GLU A 444 -17.55 -11.07 15.78
CA GLU A 444 -18.74 -10.66 16.53
C GLU A 444 -19.96 -11.49 16.13
N PRO A 445 -20.91 -11.72 17.08
CA PRO A 445 -22.14 -12.41 16.76
C PRO A 445 -22.97 -11.64 15.72
N GLY A 446 -23.68 -12.37 14.87
CA GLY A 446 -24.65 -11.76 13.97
C GLY A 446 -25.82 -11.12 14.73
N PRO A 447 -26.68 -10.32 14.05
CA PRO A 447 -27.76 -9.58 14.69
C PRO A 447 -28.76 -10.44 15.50
N ASP A 448 -28.86 -11.73 15.18
CA ASP A 448 -29.76 -12.70 15.83
C ASP A 448 -29.02 -13.69 16.74
N ASP A 449 -27.67 -13.58 16.84
CA ASP A 449 -26.81 -14.46 17.61
C ASP A 449 -26.37 -13.76 18.91
N VAL A 450 -26.11 -14.53 19.95
CA VAL A 450 -25.58 -14.06 21.26
C VAL A 450 -24.18 -14.58 21.52
N VAL A 451 -23.62 -15.35 20.59
CA VAL A 451 -22.32 -16.01 20.71
C VAL A 451 -21.48 -15.68 19.49
N GLY A 452 -20.37 -15.01 19.72
CA GLY A 452 -19.34 -14.78 18.70
C GLY A 452 -18.44 -16.00 18.53
N THR A 453 -17.49 -15.89 17.63
CA THR A 453 -16.54 -16.98 17.33
C THR A 453 -15.11 -16.47 17.42
N LEU A 454 -14.32 -17.07 18.33
CA LEU A 454 -12.87 -16.91 18.32
C LEU A 454 -12.29 -17.87 17.28
N GLN A 455 -11.58 -17.35 16.32
CA GLN A 455 -10.83 -18.10 15.31
C GLN A 455 -9.34 -17.98 15.59
N VAL A 456 -8.71 -19.09 15.93
CA VAL A 456 -7.27 -19.19 16.18
C VAL A 456 -6.62 -19.78 14.95
N THR A 457 -5.80 -19.01 14.25
CA THR A 457 -5.05 -19.47 13.09
C THR A 457 -3.69 -19.98 13.52
N VAL A 458 -3.41 -21.25 13.24
CA VAL A 458 -2.09 -21.87 13.38
C VAL A 458 -1.50 -22.05 12.00
N GLN A 459 -0.27 -21.56 11.77
CA GLN A 459 0.41 -21.62 10.49
C GLN A 459 1.75 -22.34 10.61
N ASN A 460 2.05 -23.22 9.67
CA ASN A 460 3.38 -23.73 9.46
C ASN A 460 4.23 -22.70 8.72
N GLN A 461 5.11 -22.03 9.43
CA GLN A 461 6.01 -21.00 8.92
C GLN A 461 7.37 -21.57 8.50
N GLY A 462 7.58 -22.87 8.70
CA GLY A 462 8.76 -23.61 8.26
C GLY A 462 8.64 -24.16 6.83
N THR A 463 9.68 -24.89 6.43
CA THR A 463 9.79 -25.55 5.12
C THR A 463 9.58 -27.06 5.19
N GLU A 464 9.30 -27.60 6.38
CA GLU A 464 9.02 -29.01 6.58
C GLU A 464 7.57 -29.21 7.03
N ALA A 465 6.94 -30.27 6.53
CA ALA A 465 5.60 -30.63 6.97
C ALA A 465 5.55 -31.05 8.44
N ILE A 466 4.61 -30.51 9.19
CA ILE A 466 4.48 -30.74 10.64
C ILE A 466 3.23 -31.57 10.95
N SER A 467 3.40 -32.64 11.73
CA SER A 467 2.32 -33.50 12.20
C SER A 467 2.42 -33.79 13.69
N GLY A 468 1.30 -34.18 14.31
CA GLY A 468 1.24 -34.56 15.71
C GLY A 468 1.35 -33.39 16.70
N ALA A 469 1.18 -32.17 16.23
CA ALA A 469 1.09 -30.97 17.06
C ALA A 469 -0.34 -30.77 17.62
N SER A 470 -0.45 -29.95 18.66
CA SER A 470 -1.73 -29.49 19.22
C SER A 470 -1.66 -28.02 19.59
N VAL A 471 -2.81 -27.39 19.67
CA VAL A 471 -2.96 -26.02 20.18
C VAL A 471 -3.83 -26.04 21.42
N ASP A 472 -3.37 -25.35 22.47
CA ASP A 472 -4.14 -25.06 23.66
C ASP A 472 -4.61 -23.61 23.61
N VAL A 473 -5.92 -23.40 23.71
CA VAL A 473 -6.54 -22.07 23.76
C VAL A 473 -7.14 -21.88 25.15
N ILE A 474 -6.67 -20.87 25.85
CA ILE A 474 -7.16 -20.49 27.18
C ILE A 474 -8.06 -19.26 27.00
N ILE A 475 -9.31 -19.37 27.40
CA ILE A 475 -10.29 -18.28 27.39
C ILE A 475 -10.65 -18.02 28.85
N ASN A 476 -10.22 -16.88 29.40
CA ASN A 476 -10.17 -16.64 30.84
C ASN A 476 -9.39 -17.76 31.57
N ASP A 477 -10.07 -18.68 32.26
CA ASP A 477 -9.46 -19.80 32.98
C ASP A 477 -9.78 -21.17 32.33
N ASP A 478 -10.61 -21.20 31.31
CA ASP A 478 -11.01 -22.44 30.63
C ASP A 478 -9.99 -22.81 29.54
N ILE A 479 -9.54 -24.07 29.54
CA ILE A 479 -8.54 -24.59 28.59
C ILE A 479 -9.21 -25.51 27.58
N PHE A 480 -8.98 -25.21 26.30
CA PHE A 480 -9.43 -25.99 25.15
C PHE A 480 -8.22 -26.54 24.40
N SER A 481 -8.02 -27.86 24.44
CA SER A 481 -6.89 -28.51 23.76
C SER A 481 -7.37 -29.25 22.50
N MET A 482 -6.77 -28.94 21.35
CA MET A 482 -7.14 -29.51 20.06
C MET A 482 -5.91 -30.00 19.29
N GLY A 483 -6.02 -31.23 18.76
CA GLY A 483 -4.98 -31.77 17.87
C GLY A 483 -5.03 -31.08 16.51
N LEU A 484 -3.86 -30.80 15.94
CA LEU A 484 -3.73 -30.19 14.61
C LEU A 484 -3.58 -31.28 13.53
N PRO A 485 -4.14 -31.08 12.33
CA PRO A 485 -3.89 -31.95 11.19
C PRO A 485 -2.43 -31.85 10.73
N LEU A 486 -2.04 -32.66 9.74
CA LEU A 486 -0.78 -32.43 9.02
C LEU A 486 -0.81 -31.06 8.35
N LEU A 487 0.14 -30.20 8.69
CA LEU A 487 0.33 -28.90 8.09
C LEU A 487 1.53 -28.95 7.14
N GLN A 488 1.27 -28.77 5.84
CA GLN A 488 2.31 -28.60 4.84
C GLN A 488 3.03 -27.26 5.03
N GLU A 489 4.16 -27.08 4.37
CA GLU A 489 4.87 -25.78 4.33
C GLU A 489 3.91 -24.64 3.94
N GLY A 490 3.97 -23.51 4.63
CA GLY A 490 3.06 -22.35 4.44
C GLY A 490 1.59 -22.61 4.80
N GLY A 491 1.20 -23.86 5.06
CA GLY A 491 -0.18 -24.26 5.34
C GLY A 491 -0.69 -23.75 6.68
N SER A 492 -1.96 -23.38 6.74
CA SER A 492 -2.62 -22.93 7.97
C SER A 492 -3.82 -23.81 8.34
N HIS A 493 -4.18 -23.80 9.62
CA HIS A 493 -5.37 -24.42 10.17
C HIS A 493 -6.07 -23.49 11.13
N VAL A 494 -7.38 -23.37 11.00
CA VAL A 494 -8.19 -22.50 11.84
C VAL A 494 -8.99 -23.33 12.83
N VAL A 495 -8.79 -23.05 14.10
CA VAL A 495 -9.58 -23.59 15.19
C VAL A 495 -10.63 -22.56 15.59
N SER A 496 -11.90 -22.96 15.60
CA SER A 496 -13.03 -22.09 15.92
C SER A 496 -13.65 -22.48 17.26
N LEU A 497 -13.77 -21.53 18.18
CA LEU A 497 -14.36 -21.70 19.49
C LEU A 497 -15.49 -20.68 19.70
N PRO A 498 -16.65 -21.12 20.23
CA PRO A 498 -17.71 -20.19 20.58
C PRO A 498 -17.28 -19.37 21.81
N VAL A 499 -17.47 -18.07 21.77
CA VAL A 499 -17.19 -17.13 22.87
C VAL A 499 -18.39 -16.21 23.03
N ASN A 500 -18.92 -16.14 24.24
CA ASN A 500 -19.99 -15.19 24.54
C ASN A 500 -19.49 -13.76 24.31
N GLU A 501 -20.36 -12.90 23.81
CA GLU A 501 -20.04 -11.47 23.72
C GLU A 501 -19.66 -10.94 25.10
N PRO A 502 -18.54 -10.17 25.22
CA PRO A 502 -18.19 -9.54 26.48
C PRO A 502 -19.31 -8.61 26.93
N GLU A 503 -19.68 -8.65 28.21
CA GLU A 503 -20.58 -7.63 28.78
C GLU A 503 -19.89 -6.26 28.74
N ASP A 504 -20.67 -5.17 28.78
CA ASP A 504 -20.15 -3.80 28.77
C ASP A 504 -18.98 -3.64 29.75
N ASN A 505 -17.84 -3.17 29.24
CA ASN A 505 -16.57 -2.99 29.97
C ASN A 505 -15.89 -4.28 30.51
N GLN A 506 -16.28 -5.46 30.02
CA GLN A 506 -15.59 -6.72 30.33
C GLN A 506 -14.60 -7.06 29.23
N GLN A 507 -13.36 -7.41 29.61
CA GLN A 507 -12.37 -7.99 28.72
C GLN A 507 -12.28 -9.49 28.95
N ILE A 508 -12.27 -10.26 27.87
CA ILE A 508 -12.05 -11.70 27.88
C ILE A 508 -10.60 -11.95 27.48
N ALA A 509 -9.79 -12.43 28.42
CA ALA A 509 -8.40 -12.76 28.17
C ALA A 509 -8.30 -14.04 27.34
N ILE A 510 -7.47 -14.00 26.29
CA ILE A 510 -7.19 -15.14 25.42
C ILE A 510 -5.69 -15.39 25.40
N ARG A 511 -5.33 -16.65 25.48
CA ARG A 511 -3.97 -17.12 25.24
C ARG A 511 -4.01 -18.41 24.44
N SER A 512 -3.44 -18.38 23.27
CA SER A 512 -3.25 -19.55 22.42
C SER A 512 -1.78 -19.99 22.47
N SER A 513 -1.53 -21.29 22.59
CA SER A 513 -0.18 -21.85 22.65
C SER A 513 -0.08 -23.20 21.93
N ILE A 514 1.02 -23.41 21.21
CA ILE A 514 1.30 -24.62 20.44
C ILE A 514 2.17 -25.58 21.25
N ASN A 515 1.82 -26.87 21.18
CA ASN A 515 2.62 -27.98 21.70
C ASN A 515 3.13 -28.82 20.53
N LEU A 516 4.44 -28.80 20.29
CA LEU A 516 5.12 -29.64 19.32
C LEU A 516 5.63 -30.91 19.98
N ASN A 517 5.12 -32.08 19.56
CA ASN A 517 5.55 -33.36 20.05
C ASN A 517 6.86 -33.80 19.39
N GLY A 518 8.01 -33.33 19.89
CA GLY A 518 9.34 -33.89 19.61
C GLY A 518 10.14 -33.22 18.48
N ASN A 519 9.60 -32.25 17.74
CA ASN A 519 10.36 -31.42 16.80
C ASN A 519 10.89 -30.17 17.51
N GLN A 520 12.11 -29.76 17.16
CA GLN A 520 12.65 -28.51 17.68
C GLN A 520 12.07 -27.38 16.81
N ASP A 521 11.28 -26.50 17.42
CA ASP A 521 10.78 -25.29 16.79
C ASP A 521 11.91 -24.29 16.59
N ARG A 522 11.91 -23.63 15.45
CA ARG A 522 12.92 -22.65 15.09
C ARG A 522 12.71 -21.33 15.85
N ASP A 523 11.46 -20.88 15.95
CA ASP A 523 11.06 -19.70 16.69
C ASP A 523 10.02 -20.02 17.77
N PRO A 524 10.45 -20.51 18.94
CA PRO A 524 9.51 -20.78 20.04
C PRO A 524 8.75 -19.53 20.52
N GLY A 525 9.19 -18.32 20.14
CA GLY A 525 8.54 -17.06 20.50
C GLY A 525 7.18 -16.89 19.85
N ASN A 526 7.00 -17.38 18.61
CA ASN A 526 5.75 -17.29 17.87
C ASN A 526 4.74 -18.42 18.22
N ASN A 527 5.13 -19.37 19.04
CA ASN A 527 4.26 -20.46 19.52
C ASN A 527 3.18 -20.02 20.50
N VAL A 528 3.21 -18.79 20.96
CA VAL A 528 2.27 -18.25 21.94
C VAL A 528 1.78 -16.88 21.50
N LEU A 529 0.47 -16.74 21.43
CA LEU A 529 -0.19 -15.46 21.19
C LEU A 529 -1.20 -15.18 22.30
N ALA A 530 -1.10 -14.01 22.93
CA ALA A 530 -2.05 -13.57 23.95
C ALA A 530 -2.71 -12.26 23.54
N GLY A 531 -3.97 -12.08 23.93
CA GLY A 531 -4.74 -10.88 23.64
C GLY A 531 -6.01 -10.82 24.48
N ASN A 532 -6.82 -9.81 24.25
CA ASN A 532 -8.12 -9.66 24.90
C ASN A 532 -9.21 -9.41 23.85
N ILE A 533 -10.40 -9.95 24.09
CA ILE A 533 -11.64 -9.56 23.38
C ILE A 533 -12.40 -8.60 24.31
N GLY A 534 -12.91 -7.50 23.80
CA GLY A 534 -13.74 -6.53 24.50
C GLY A 534 -13.48 -5.13 23.96
N LEU A 535 -14.50 -4.26 24.09
CA LEU A 535 -14.38 -2.87 23.72
C LEU A 535 -13.35 -2.20 24.65
N ILE A 536 -12.32 -1.63 24.07
CA ILE A 536 -11.56 -0.58 24.73
C ILE A 536 -12.46 0.64 24.60
N ASP A 537 -12.97 1.19 25.71
CA ASP A 537 -13.64 2.48 25.71
C ASP A 537 -12.77 3.46 24.91
N ASP A 538 -13.32 3.96 23.79
CA ASP A 538 -12.66 5.01 23.01
C ASP A 538 -12.50 6.22 23.95
N PRO A 539 -11.26 6.59 24.34
CA PRO A 539 -11.05 7.72 25.24
C PRO A 539 -11.54 9.06 24.69
N LEU A 540 -12.02 9.09 23.44
CA LEU A 540 -12.62 10.26 22.78
C LEU A 540 -14.14 10.38 22.99
N GLN A 541 -14.83 9.37 23.56
CA GLN A 541 -16.27 9.46 23.85
C GLN A 541 -16.60 9.97 25.27
N SER A 542 -15.62 10.22 26.13
CA SER A 542 -15.84 10.71 27.51
C SER A 542 -15.82 12.24 27.66
N GLU A 543 -16.06 13.02 26.63
CA GLU A 543 -16.40 14.44 26.82
C GLU A 543 -17.92 14.59 27.08
N GLU A 544 -18.39 14.17 28.25
CA GLU A 544 -19.60 14.71 28.83
C GLU A 544 -19.44 16.20 29.07
N GLY A 545 -20.33 16.94 28.40
CA GLY A 545 -20.80 18.29 28.66
C GLY A 545 -20.01 19.19 29.60
N ILE A 546 -19.28 20.16 29.03
CA ILE A 546 -18.96 21.40 29.74
C ILE A 546 -20.29 22.14 29.95
N PRO A 547 -20.75 22.40 31.20
CA PRO A 547 -21.91 23.22 31.41
C PRO A 547 -21.60 24.65 31.01
N VAL A 548 -22.33 25.18 30.05
CA VAL A 548 -22.34 26.64 29.74
C VAL A 548 -23.01 27.30 30.92
N SER A 549 -22.26 28.01 31.75
CA SER A 549 -22.78 28.94 32.75
C SER A 549 -23.15 30.25 32.07
N ASP A 550 -24.39 30.68 32.34
CA ASP A 550 -25.02 31.97 31.96
C ASP A 550 -24.16 33.22 32.11
#